data_9f1e574e00e3bd84a0fa3f924394f025
#
_entry.id   9f1e574e00e3bd84a0fa3f924394f025
#
_cell.length_a   1.000
_cell.length_b   1.000
_cell.length_c   1.000
_cell.angle_alpha   90.00
_cell.angle_beta   90.00
_cell.angle_gamma   90.00
#
_symmetry.space_group_name_H-M   'P 1'
#
loop_
_entity.id
_entity.type
_entity.pdbx_description
1 polymer ?
#
loop_
_entity_poly.entity_id
_entity_poly.type
_entity_poly.pdbx_seq_one_letter_code
_entity_poly.pdbx_strand_id
1 'polypeptide(L)'
;MKNKSLFNIIGLMMIVSSYHASASFGPFPRVDHLTQAIVQTYFAIHASDAQTIVQHARMARGHAHTIRSVHDDEVDRYLLEQSINSLNMVVEEGNNGNLEAARAAAQAALILMTQSAK
;
A
#
# COMPACT_ATOMS: atom_id res chain seq x y z
N MET A 1 13.02 -12.09 -17.12
CA MET A 1 12.04 -12.58 -16.16
C MET A 1 11.60 -11.53 -15.18
N LYS A 2 12.52 -10.82 -14.55
CA LYS A 2 12.17 -9.71 -13.67
C LYS A 2 11.36 -8.63 -14.36
N ASN A 3 11.66 -8.38 -15.66
CA ASN A 3 10.95 -7.38 -16.43
C ASN A 3 9.49 -7.75 -16.69
N LYS A 4 9.20 -9.04 -16.81
CA LYS A 4 7.82 -9.49 -17.01
C LYS A 4 6.98 -9.27 -15.74
N SER A 5 7.56 -9.52 -14.57
CA SER A 5 6.85 -9.28 -13.31
C SER A 5 6.56 -7.80 -13.11
N LEU A 6 7.54 -6.95 -13.39
CA LEU A 6 7.36 -5.50 -13.34
C LEU A 6 6.29 -5.03 -14.32
N PHE A 7 6.28 -5.59 -15.50
CA PHE A 7 5.29 -5.26 -16.51
C PHE A 7 3.89 -5.63 -16.07
N ASN A 8 3.74 -6.81 -15.48
CA ASN A 8 2.46 -7.25 -14.97
C ASN A 8 1.96 -6.36 -13.83
N ILE A 9 2.86 -5.92 -12.98
CA ILE A 9 2.52 -5.02 -11.88
C ILE A 9 2.06 -3.68 -12.40
N ILE A 10 2.77 -3.14 -13.39
CA ILE A 10 2.39 -1.89 -14.03
C ILE A 10 1.04 -2.03 -14.71
N GLY A 11 0.83 -3.14 -15.40
CA GLY A 11 -0.45 -3.42 -16.03
C GLY A 11 -1.59 -3.50 -15.02
N LEU A 12 -1.34 -4.14 -13.90
CA LEU A 12 -2.32 -4.22 -12.83
C LEU A 12 -2.66 -2.84 -12.28
N MET A 13 -1.65 -1.98 -12.11
CA MET A 13 -1.85 -0.62 -11.65
C MET A 13 -2.70 0.18 -12.61
N MET A 14 -2.45 0.04 -13.91
CA MET A 14 -3.25 0.72 -14.92
C MET A 14 -4.69 0.23 -14.93
N ILE A 15 -4.90 -1.05 -14.76
CA ILE A 15 -6.24 -1.63 -14.65
C ILE A 15 -6.97 -1.03 -13.46
N VAL A 16 -6.31 -0.94 -12.31
CA VAL A 16 -6.90 -0.36 -11.10
C VAL A 16 -7.26 1.10 -11.35
N SER A 17 -6.37 1.85 -11.98
CA SER A 17 -6.63 3.25 -12.30
C SER A 17 -7.80 3.41 -13.26
N SER A 18 -7.87 2.56 -14.27
CA SER A 18 -9.00 2.57 -15.22
C SER A 18 -10.31 2.23 -14.52
N TYR A 19 -10.26 1.28 -13.62
CA TYR A 19 -11.41 0.89 -12.84
C TYR A 19 -11.93 2.06 -12.00
N HIS A 20 -11.03 2.79 -11.38
CA HIS A 20 -11.41 3.97 -10.61
C HIS A 20 -12.06 5.04 -11.49
N ALA A 21 -11.51 5.27 -12.64
CA ALA A 21 -12.08 6.23 -13.58
C ALA A 21 -13.49 5.83 -13.99
N SER A 22 -13.70 4.55 -14.26
CA SER A 22 -15.02 4.03 -14.60
C SER A 22 -15.99 4.14 -13.44
N ALA A 23 -15.50 3.83 -12.24
CA ALA A 23 -16.31 3.86 -11.04
C ALA A 23 -16.78 5.27 -10.69
N SER A 24 -16.07 6.30 -11.12
CA SER A 24 -16.45 7.68 -10.84
C SER A 24 -17.76 8.10 -11.51
N PHE A 25 -18.25 7.33 -12.48
CA PHE A 25 -19.53 7.58 -13.09
C PHE A 25 -20.71 6.99 -12.32
N GLY A 26 -20.46 6.07 -11.44
CA GLY A 26 -21.49 5.48 -10.59
C GLY A 26 -21.77 6.35 -9.39
N PRO A 27 -22.92 6.16 -8.74
CA PRO A 27 -23.19 6.88 -7.50
C PRO A 27 -22.22 6.47 -6.44
N PHE A 28 -21.42 6.45 -6.39
CA PHE A 28 -20.39 6.20 -5.60
C PHE A 28 -19.58 5.51 -5.35
N PRO A 29 -18.84 5.46 -5.79
CA PRO A 29 -17.87 4.51 -5.55
C PRO A 29 -17.21 4.73 -4.23
N ARG A 30 -17.35 3.81 -3.44
CA ARG A 30 -16.53 3.62 -2.33
C ARG A 30 -15.13 3.32 -2.81
N VAL A 31 -14.21 4.20 -2.57
CA VAL A 31 -12.80 3.88 -2.75
C VAL A 31 -12.44 2.90 -1.65
N ASP A 32 -12.02 1.70 -2.04
CA ASP A 32 -11.55 0.72 -1.09
C ASP A 32 -10.11 1.08 -0.69
N HIS A 33 -10.00 1.85 0.37
CA HIS A 33 -8.71 2.34 0.84
C HIS A 33 -7.80 1.21 1.33
N LEU A 34 -8.36 0.13 1.85
CA LEU A 34 -7.55 -1.02 2.25
C LEU A 34 -6.90 -1.67 1.04
N THR A 35 -7.65 -1.90 -0.02
CA THR A 35 -7.09 -2.42 -1.27
C THR A 35 -6.01 -1.49 -1.81
N GLN A 36 -6.24 -0.19 -1.81
CA GLN A 36 -5.26 0.78 -2.27
C GLN A 36 -3.99 0.75 -1.42
N ALA A 37 -4.14 0.68 -0.11
CA ALA A 37 -2.99 0.58 0.79
C ALA A 37 -2.19 -0.70 0.51
N ILE A 38 -2.86 -1.82 0.31
CA ILE A 38 -2.21 -3.09 0.00
C ILE A 38 -1.46 -3.01 -1.32
N VAL A 39 -2.09 -2.47 -2.35
CA VAL A 39 -1.47 -2.34 -3.67
C VAL A 39 -0.21 -1.46 -3.60
N GLN A 40 -0.29 -0.32 -2.93
CA GLN A 40 0.86 0.56 -2.80
C GLN A 40 1.99 -0.09 -2.00
N THR A 41 1.65 -0.84 -0.96
CA THR A 41 2.65 -1.57 -0.19
C THR A 41 3.32 -2.65 -1.03
N TYR A 42 2.55 -3.34 -1.86
CA TYR A 42 3.10 -4.31 -2.80
C TYR A 42 4.10 -3.67 -3.76
N PHE A 43 3.77 -2.51 -4.30
CA PHE A 43 4.70 -1.77 -5.15
C PHE A 43 5.96 -1.36 -4.41
N ALA A 44 5.83 -0.96 -3.15
CA ALA A 44 6.98 -0.63 -2.32
C ALA A 44 7.94 -1.83 -2.19
N ILE A 45 7.40 -3.02 -1.95
CA ILE A 45 8.21 -4.23 -1.81
C ILE A 45 9.03 -4.50 -3.07
N HIS A 46 8.47 -4.23 -4.24
CA HIS A 46 9.10 -4.53 -5.52
C HIS A 46 9.86 -3.36 -6.14
N ALA A 47 9.92 -2.24 -5.46
CA ALA A 47 10.66 -1.09 -5.96
C ALA A 47 12.16 -1.35 -5.92
N SER A 48 12.87 -0.80 -6.89
CA SER A 48 14.31 -1.05 -7.05
C SER A 48 15.18 -0.06 -6.29
N ASP A 49 14.64 1.05 -5.84
CA ASP A 49 15.41 2.07 -5.13
C ASP A 49 14.64 2.58 -3.92
N ALA A 50 15.38 3.15 -2.98
CA ALA A 50 14.84 3.58 -1.70
C ALA A 50 13.81 4.71 -1.85
N GLN A 51 14.05 5.62 -2.77
CA GLN A 51 13.14 6.75 -2.98
C GLN A 51 11.77 6.28 -3.45
N THR A 52 11.73 5.34 -4.37
CA THR A 52 10.48 4.77 -4.88
C THR A 52 9.75 4.00 -3.78
N ILE A 53 10.50 3.25 -2.97
CA ILE A 53 9.89 2.57 -1.81
C ILE A 53 9.20 3.58 -0.90
N VAL A 54 9.87 4.67 -0.57
CA VAL A 54 9.32 5.71 0.31
C VAL A 54 8.06 6.32 -0.28
N GLN A 55 8.05 6.59 -1.59
CA GLN A 55 6.89 7.17 -2.25
C GLN A 55 5.67 6.26 -2.14
N HIS A 56 5.83 4.98 -2.45
CA HIS A 56 4.72 4.03 -2.36
C HIS A 56 4.29 3.80 -0.91
N ALA A 57 5.23 3.77 0.02
CA ALA A 57 4.90 3.61 1.44
C ALA A 57 4.10 4.81 1.96
N ARG A 58 4.42 6.02 1.51
CA ARG A 58 3.65 7.22 1.90
C ARG A 58 2.23 7.17 1.37
N MET A 59 2.06 6.70 0.14
CA MET A 59 0.71 6.55 -0.43
C MET A 59 -0.09 5.49 0.33
N ALA A 60 0.54 4.35 0.61
CA ALA A 60 -0.10 3.30 1.40
C ALA A 60 -0.51 3.82 2.77
N ARG A 61 0.37 4.56 3.43
CA ARG A 61 0.12 5.12 4.75
C ARG A 61 -1.06 6.09 4.72
N GLY A 62 -1.14 6.91 3.68
CA GLY A 62 -2.27 7.83 3.52
C GLY A 62 -3.60 7.10 3.42
N HIS A 63 -3.66 6.04 2.63
CA HIS A 63 -4.88 5.23 2.54
C HIS A 63 -5.20 4.55 3.87
N ALA A 64 -4.19 4.04 4.57
CA ALA A 64 -4.41 3.40 5.87
C ALA A 64 -4.95 4.37 6.91
N HIS A 65 -4.47 5.60 6.93
CA HIS A 65 -4.99 6.63 7.83
C HIS A 65 -6.44 6.97 7.50
N THR A 66 -6.81 6.98 6.25
CA THR A 66 -8.19 7.24 5.84
C THR A 66 -9.13 6.13 6.35
N ILE A 67 -8.71 4.87 6.25
CA ILE A 67 -9.49 3.76 6.81
C ILE A 67 -9.73 3.97 8.29
N ARG A 68 -8.68 4.31 9.02
CA ARG A 68 -8.76 4.49 10.46
C ARG A 68 -9.76 5.56 10.86
N SER A 69 -9.87 6.62 10.06
CA SER A 69 -10.73 7.74 10.41
C SER A 69 -12.17 7.59 9.92
N VAL A 70 -12.40 6.79 8.86
CA VAL A 70 -13.70 6.76 8.19
C VAL A 70 -14.36 5.38 8.24
N HIS A 71 -13.57 4.32 8.18
CA HIS A 71 -14.07 2.94 8.04
C HIS A 71 -13.55 2.03 9.15
N ASP A 72 -13.56 2.55 10.35
CA ASP A 72 -13.00 1.88 11.53
C ASP A 72 -13.58 0.50 11.80
N ASP A 73 -14.84 0.30 11.42
CA ASP A 73 -15.56 -0.96 11.67
C ASP A 73 -15.25 -2.05 10.63
N GLU A 74 -14.61 -1.71 9.53
CA GLU A 74 -14.36 -2.66 8.45
C GLU A 74 -13.03 -3.40 8.59
N VAL A 75 -12.20 -3.01 9.54
CA VAL A 75 -10.87 -3.57 9.72
C VAL A 75 -10.58 -3.84 11.18
N ASP A 76 -9.66 -4.76 11.41
CA ASP A 76 -9.09 -4.93 12.75
C ASP A 76 -8.19 -3.74 13.04
N ARG A 77 -8.61 -2.92 13.97
CA ARG A 77 -7.95 -1.66 14.28
C ARG A 77 -6.52 -1.86 14.78
N TYR A 78 -6.31 -2.86 15.60
CA TYR A 78 -4.97 -3.13 16.13
C TYR A 78 -4.00 -3.48 15.00
N LEU A 79 -4.41 -4.38 14.12
CA LEU A 79 -3.58 -4.79 12.99
C LEU A 79 -3.34 -3.65 12.02
N LEU A 80 -4.35 -2.81 11.80
CA LEU A 80 -4.18 -1.63 10.96
C LEU A 80 -3.15 -0.67 11.55
N GLU A 81 -3.22 -0.42 12.86
CA GLU A 81 -2.24 0.46 13.53
C GLU A 81 -0.84 -0.12 13.44
N GLN A 82 -0.70 -1.43 13.61
CA GLN A 82 0.61 -2.07 13.46
C GLN A 82 1.13 -1.95 12.03
N SER A 83 0.25 -2.03 11.04
CA SER A 83 0.66 -1.85 9.65
C SER A 83 1.11 -0.42 9.37
N ILE A 84 0.44 0.57 9.95
CA ILE A 84 0.85 1.97 9.83
C ILE A 84 2.24 2.16 10.46
N ASN A 85 2.49 1.57 11.62
CA ASN A 85 3.80 1.62 12.25
C ASN A 85 4.87 1.01 11.34
N SER A 86 4.58 -0.12 10.71
CA SER A 86 5.51 -0.73 9.75
C SER A 86 5.76 0.16 8.55
N LEU A 87 4.73 0.81 8.02
CA LEU A 87 4.89 1.76 6.91
C LEU A 87 5.73 2.97 7.32
N ASN A 88 5.60 3.44 8.57
CA ASN A 88 6.49 4.48 9.08
C ASN A 88 7.94 4.03 9.07
N MET A 89 8.19 2.77 9.43
CA MET A 89 9.54 2.20 9.36
C MET A 89 10.05 2.13 7.93
N VAL A 90 9.19 1.81 6.97
CA VAL A 90 9.58 1.82 5.56
C VAL A 90 10.09 3.20 5.15
N VAL A 91 9.35 4.23 5.52
CA VAL A 91 9.73 5.61 5.19
C VAL A 91 11.06 5.97 5.86
N GLU A 92 11.19 5.65 7.14
CA GLU A 92 12.41 5.96 7.87
C GLU A 92 13.63 5.23 7.29
N GLU A 93 13.53 3.93 7.12
CA GLU A 93 14.62 3.14 6.58
C GLU A 93 14.95 3.51 5.14
N GLY A 94 13.93 3.77 4.34
CA GLY A 94 14.13 4.21 2.96
C GLY A 94 14.82 5.57 2.89
N ASN A 95 14.45 6.51 3.74
CA ASN A 95 15.09 7.82 3.79
C ASN A 95 16.55 7.72 4.23
N ASN A 96 16.88 6.71 5.02
CA ASN A 96 18.25 6.44 5.43
C ASN A 96 19.05 5.63 4.42
N GLY A 97 18.44 5.27 3.31
CA GLY A 97 19.09 4.48 2.27
C GLY A 97 19.17 2.99 2.56
N ASN A 98 18.48 2.51 3.58
CA ASN A 98 18.50 1.10 3.98
C ASN A 98 17.43 0.32 3.21
N LEU A 99 17.73 -0.02 1.97
CA LEU A 99 16.79 -0.64 1.05
C LEU A 99 16.24 -1.96 1.57
N GLU A 100 17.10 -2.81 2.10
CA GLU A 100 16.70 -4.13 2.59
C GLU A 100 15.79 -4.03 3.82
N ALA A 101 16.15 -3.15 4.76
CA ALA A 101 15.33 -2.93 5.95
C ALA A 101 13.97 -2.32 5.59
N ALA A 102 13.96 -1.38 4.64
CA ALA A 102 12.72 -0.78 4.15
C ALA A 102 11.82 -1.84 3.51
N ARG A 103 12.41 -2.71 2.69
CA ARG A 103 11.65 -3.78 2.03
C ARG A 103 11.08 -4.77 3.04
N ALA A 104 11.87 -5.14 4.05
CA ALA A 104 11.39 -6.04 5.11
C ALA A 104 10.22 -5.42 5.89
N ALA A 105 10.31 -4.13 6.21
CA ALA A 105 9.22 -3.43 6.87
C ALA A 105 7.97 -3.36 5.99
N ALA A 106 8.14 -3.18 4.68
CA ALA A 106 7.02 -3.18 3.74
C ALA A 106 6.33 -4.55 3.68
N GLN A 107 7.11 -5.62 3.72
CA GLN A 107 6.56 -6.98 3.76
C GLN A 107 5.74 -7.20 5.04
N ALA A 108 6.24 -6.74 6.17
CA ALA A 108 5.51 -6.82 7.44
C ALA A 108 4.20 -6.03 7.35
N ALA A 109 4.24 -4.83 6.78
CA ALA A 109 3.04 -4.01 6.62
C ALA A 109 2.00 -4.72 5.74
N LEU A 110 2.44 -5.35 4.65
CA LEU A 110 1.54 -6.08 3.75
C LEU A 110 0.80 -7.20 4.46
N ILE A 111 1.53 -7.99 5.24
CA ILE A 111 0.94 -9.09 6.01
C ILE A 111 -0.10 -8.55 6.99
N LEU A 112 0.26 -7.52 7.74
CA LEU A 112 -0.63 -6.94 8.75
C LEU A 112 -1.89 -6.34 8.12
N MET A 113 -1.76 -5.63 7.02
CA MET A 113 -2.92 -5.07 6.32
C MET A 113 -3.83 -6.16 5.77
N THR A 114 -3.25 -7.22 5.21
CA THR A 114 -4.03 -8.34 4.70
C THR A 114 -4.80 -9.01 5.83
N GLN A 115 -4.16 -9.19 6.98
CA GLN A 115 -4.81 -9.78 8.15
C GLN A 115 -5.84 -8.86 8.78
N SER A 116 -5.73 -7.56 8.60
CA SER A 116 -6.64 -6.59 9.20
C SER A 116 -8.03 -6.60 8.57
N ALA A 117 -8.18 -7.14 7.37
CA ALA A 117 -9.48 -7.20 6.69
C ALA A 117 -10.46 -8.07 7.48
N LYS A 118 -11.65 -7.55 7.68
CA LYS A 118 -12.73 -8.29 8.37
C LYS A 118 -13.73 -8.89 7.40
#